data_59d338eaa409216b5b881163f0f16310
#
_entry.id   59d338eaa409216b5b881163f0f16310
#
_cell.length_a   1.000
_cell.length_b   1.000
_cell.length_c   1.000
_cell.angle_alpha   90.00
_cell.angle_beta   90.00
_cell.angle_gamma   90.00
#
_symmetry.space_group_name_H-M   'P 1'
#
loop_
_entity.id
_entity.type
_entity.pdbx_description
1 polymer ?
#
loop_
_entity_poly.entity_id
_entity_poly.type
_entity_poly.pdbx_seq_one_letter_code
_entity_poly.pdbx_strand_id
1 'polypeptide(L)'
;MGGRRPCAGRPPTGTYVIKLSLDFVRGQFPAFSEPSLRDWSNFDNAGESYACRYVIWRLHRTYRERKVGPEGAFPASERAAEELHDARRRVALILGLGIDEVAFGPSTAQNAYVLAQAVRDWLRPGEAIVVTEQDHEAVGAPFRRLAQAGIEIREWPMDRASGHLSQAALERLLEDGKVRLVSFPHVSGVVGEINNVKRICATVRRAGAFSVVDGVAAAPHGLPDIGALGADAYLFSAAKAFGPHQGVMALRQVFARRLPTQAANGASEKDWMRFTPAGLDHAQISACAGLADYIDTLYHHHDKSGRDAAGRAQAISKAMRAREATLMGPLLEYLVGNRHRVRLLGPAQARARTPTFALDTGRPAAPLARRLAEHGIMVGSGECHAPRPLRALGVPPERGVLRLSLLHYTSEADVDRVIQALDAEL
;
A
#
# COMPACT_ATOMS: atom_id res chain seq x y z
N MET A 1 -4.41 -53.85 -34.46
CA MET A 1 -5.11 -53.50 -33.20
C MET A 1 -4.25 -52.47 -32.44
N GLY A 2 -4.54 -51.20 -32.64
CA GLY A 2 -3.80 -50.09 -32.00
C GLY A 2 -4.65 -49.50 -30.89
N GLY A 3 -4.27 -49.78 -29.63
CA GLY A 3 -4.90 -49.23 -28.46
C GLY A 3 -4.53 -47.78 -28.26
N ARG A 4 -5.47 -46.86 -28.38
CA ARG A 4 -5.34 -45.45 -27.97
C ARG A 4 -5.36 -45.38 -26.43
N ARG A 5 -4.28 -44.84 -25.84
CA ARG A 5 -4.26 -44.45 -24.42
C ARG A 5 -5.22 -43.26 -24.20
N PRO A 6 -6.03 -43.25 -23.15
CA PRO A 6 -6.87 -42.08 -22.84
C PRO A 6 -6.02 -40.92 -22.37
N CYS A 7 -6.27 -39.72 -22.93
CA CYS A 7 -5.73 -38.45 -22.43
C CYS A 7 -6.15 -38.23 -20.99
N ALA A 8 -5.17 -38.02 -20.12
CA ALA A 8 -5.41 -37.62 -18.74
C ALA A 8 -6.20 -36.30 -18.73
N GLY A 9 -7.40 -36.33 -18.14
CA GLY A 9 -8.30 -35.18 -18.01
C GLY A 9 -7.61 -34.05 -17.26
N ARG A 10 -7.80 -32.80 -17.72
CA ARG A 10 -7.48 -31.60 -16.97
C ARG A 10 -8.18 -31.67 -15.61
N PRO A 11 -7.46 -31.38 -14.50
CA PRO A 11 -8.12 -31.27 -13.20
C PRO A 11 -9.13 -30.13 -13.22
N PRO A 12 -10.22 -30.23 -12.42
CA PRO A 12 -11.29 -29.22 -12.38
C PRO A 12 -10.72 -27.88 -11.95
N THR A 13 -11.16 -26.80 -12.61
CA THR A 13 -10.80 -25.40 -12.35
C THR A 13 -11.42 -24.87 -11.05
N GLY A 14 -11.17 -25.54 -9.94
CA GLY A 14 -11.33 -24.96 -8.60
C GLY A 14 -10.19 -23.98 -8.38
N THR A 15 -10.51 -22.74 -7.99
CA THR A 15 -9.51 -21.70 -7.69
C THR A 15 -8.69 -22.13 -6.46
N TYR A 16 -7.62 -22.92 -6.69
CA TYR A 16 -6.68 -23.31 -5.63
C TYR A 16 -6.02 -22.04 -5.07
N VAL A 17 -6.20 -21.79 -3.77
CA VAL A 17 -5.51 -20.72 -3.04
C VAL A 17 -4.35 -21.35 -2.30
N ILE A 18 -3.15 -20.84 -2.53
CA ILE A 18 -1.93 -21.25 -1.82
C ILE A 18 -2.13 -21.04 -0.32
N LYS A 19 -1.87 -22.08 0.49
CA LYS A 19 -1.83 -21.97 1.94
C LYS A 19 -0.41 -21.67 2.39
N LEU A 20 -0.20 -20.50 2.99
CA LEU A 20 1.12 -20.08 3.46
C LEU A 20 1.52 -20.83 4.75
N SER A 21 2.75 -21.35 4.81
CA SER A 21 3.37 -21.87 6.04
C SER A 21 3.87 -20.67 6.87
N LEU A 22 3.37 -20.53 8.09
CA LEU A 22 3.75 -19.43 8.99
C LEU A 22 5.25 -19.44 9.30
N ASP A 23 5.78 -20.62 9.64
CA ASP A 23 7.20 -20.77 10.00
C ASP A 23 8.11 -20.38 8.83
N PHE A 24 7.76 -20.80 7.61
CA PHE A 24 8.51 -20.40 6.42
C PHE A 24 8.40 -18.90 6.16
N VAL A 25 7.20 -18.31 6.30
CA VAL A 25 6.97 -16.86 6.16
C VAL A 25 7.80 -16.09 7.18
N ARG A 26 7.68 -16.40 8.49
CA ARG A 26 8.43 -15.73 9.55
C ARG A 26 9.94 -15.89 9.39
N GLY A 27 10.39 -17.04 8.90
CA GLY A 27 11.78 -17.28 8.55
C GLY A 27 12.35 -16.30 7.48
N GLN A 28 11.52 -15.57 6.75
CA GLN A 28 11.98 -14.56 5.79
C GLN A 28 12.17 -13.16 6.44
N PHE A 29 11.79 -12.99 7.72
CA PHE A 29 11.86 -11.73 8.43
C PHE A 29 12.80 -11.85 9.64
N PRO A 30 14.04 -11.32 9.57
CA PRO A 30 15.01 -11.42 10.68
C PRO A 30 14.48 -10.89 12.02
N ALA A 31 13.55 -9.94 12.00
CA ALA A 31 12.92 -9.40 13.20
C ALA A 31 12.34 -10.48 14.15
N PHE A 32 11.82 -11.59 13.61
CA PHE A 32 11.32 -12.70 14.44
C PHE A 32 12.41 -13.52 15.14
N SER A 33 13.68 -13.31 14.76
CA SER A 33 14.84 -13.96 15.38
C SER A 33 15.59 -13.01 16.33
N GLU A 34 15.22 -11.72 16.36
CA GLU A 34 15.87 -10.72 17.19
C GLU A 34 15.47 -10.88 18.67
N PRO A 35 16.44 -11.05 19.60
CA PRO A 35 16.12 -11.22 21.02
C PRO A 35 15.29 -10.09 21.62
N SER A 36 15.51 -8.85 21.19
CA SER A 36 14.79 -7.66 21.68
C SER A 36 13.31 -7.61 21.24
N LEU A 37 12.93 -8.40 20.24
CA LEU A 37 11.57 -8.44 19.70
C LEU A 37 10.81 -9.74 20.03
N ARG A 38 11.48 -10.72 20.68
CA ARG A 38 10.95 -12.07 20.92
C ARG A 38 9.62 -12.07 21.68
N ASP A 39 9.49 -11.18 22.67
CA ASP A 39 8.33 -11.14 23.56
C ASP A 39 7.25 -10.16 23.10
N TRP A 40 7.41 -9.62 21.89
CA TRP A 40 6.52 -8.64 21.32
C TRP A 40 5.65 -9.20 20.19
N SER A 41 4.36 -8.88 20.23
CA SER A 41 3.42 -9.08 19.12
C SER A 41 3.20 -7.75 18.38
N ASN A 42 3.55 -7.71 17.09
CA ASN A 42 3.45 -6.49 16.30
C ASN A 42 2.06 -6.33 15.68
N PHE A 43 1.31 -5.37 16.18
CA PHE A 43 0.03 -4.89 15.65
C PHE A 43 0.09 -3.42 15.18
N ASP A 44 1.28 -2.86 14.93
CA ASP A 44 1.44 -1.52 14.32
C ASP A 44 1.99 -1.57 12.89
N ASN A 45 1.65 -2.62 12.16
CA ASN A 45 2.11 -2.82 10.77
C ASN A 45 1.59 -1.74 9.79
N ALA A 46 0.52 -1.03 10.12
CA ALA A 46 0.05 0.11 9.33
C ALA A 46 0.95 1.36 9.51
N GLY A 47 1.79 1.39 10.53
CA GLY A 47 2.92 2.30 10.67
C GLY A 47 4.03 1.92 9.69
N GLU A 48 4.74 0.84 9.99
CA GLU A 48 5.72 0.19 9.11
C GLU A 48 5.71 -1.32 9.32
N SER A 49 5.96 -2.10 8.26
CA SER A 49 6.12 -3.54 8.34
C SER A 49 7.57 -3.94 8.61
N TYR A 50 7.81 -5.13 9.11
CA TYR A 50 9.17 -5.67 9.17
C TYR A 50 9.75 -5.80 7.75
N ALA A 51 11.04 -5.44 7.59
CA ALA A 51 11.74 -5.63 6.33
C ALA A 51 12.08 -7.11 6.11
N CYS A 52 11.88 -7.62 4.90
CA CYS A 52 12.28 -8.98 4.57
C CYS A 52 13.82 -9.08 4.40
N ARG A 53 14.38 -10.29 4.61
CA ARG A 53 15.83 -10.54 4.54
C ARG A 53 16.48 -10.14 3.21
N TYR A 54 15.73 -10.23 2.11
CA TYR A 54 16.24 -9.89 0.77
C TYR A 54 16.49 -8.40 0.62
N VAL A 55 15.64 -7.57 1.20
CA VAL A 55 15.81 -6.12 1.25
C VAL A 55 17.03 -5.75 2.10
N ILE A 56 17.13 -6.33 3.30
CA ILE A 56 18.27 -6.10 4.21
C ILE A 56 19.58 -6.51 3.54
N TRP A 57 19.61 -7.69 2.90
CA TRP A 57 20.79 -8.17 2.19
C TRP A 57 21.20 -7.26 1.02
N ARG A 58 20.25 -6.78 0.22
CA ARG A 58 20.52 -5.85 -0.89
C ARG A 58 21.04 -4.51 -0.40
N LEU A 59 20.48 -3.93 0.66
CA LEU A 59 20.98 -2.72 1.30
C LEU A 59 22.44 -2.92 1.76
N HIS A 60 22.68 -3.97 2.52
CA HIS A 60 24.01 -4.30 3.04
C HIS A 60 25.03 -4.47 1.89
N ARG A 61 24.67 -5.21 0.83
CA ARG A 61 25.54 -5.39 -0.34
C ARG A 61 25.85 -4.07 -1.03
N THR A 62 24.85 -3.22 -1.26
CA THR A 62 25.05 -1.93 -1.91
C THR A 62 26.02 -1.05 -1.10
N TYR A 63 25.81 -0.93 0.20
CA TYR A 63 26.68 -0.12 1.05
C TYR A 63 28.11 -0.65 1.15
N ARG A 64 28.32 -1.95 1.09
CA ARG A 64 29.65 -2.58 1.16
C ARG A 64 30.41 -2.57 -0.15
N GLU A 65 29.73 -2.80 -1.27
CA GLU A 65 30.40 -3.19 -2.52
C GLU A 65 30.11 -2.23 -3.68
N ARG A 66 29.04 -1.44 -3.60
CA ARG A 66 28.48 -0.69 -4.73
C ARG A 66 28.06 0.74 -4.40
N LYS A 67 28.66 1.32 -3.36
CA LYS A 67 28.41 2.71 -2.94
C LYS A 67 29.21 3.68 -3.82
N VAL A 68 28.89 3.67 -5.13
CA VAL A 68 29.48 4.53 -6.16
C VAL A 68 28.37 5.08 -7.06
N GLY A 69 28.63 6.19 -7.75
CA GLY A 69 27.69 6.70 -8.74
C GLY A 69 27.50 5.71 -9.90
N PRO A 70 26.27 5.51 -10.40
CA PRO A 70 25.99 4.54 -11.47
C PRO A 70 26.32 5.04 -12.88
N GLU A 71 26.97 6.19 -13.01
CA GLU A 71 27.24 6.86 -14.29
C GLU A 71 28.72 6.83 -14.68
N GLY A 72 29.59 6.22 -13.85
CA GLY A 72 31.01 6.14 -14.10
C GLY A 72 31.37 4.98 -15.05
N ALA A 73 32.44 5.16 -15.82
CA ALA A 73 32.94 4.18 -16.78
C ALA A 73 33.93 3.19 -16.14
N PHE A 74 33.52 2.52 -15.05
CA PHE A 74 34.30 1.50 -14.36
C PHE A 74 33.40 0.39 -13.76
N PRO A 75 33.93 -0.84 -13.55
CA PRO A 75 33.11 -2.01 -13.26
C PRO A 75 32.18 -1.92 -12.05
N ALA A 76 32.56 -1.18 -11.01
CA ALA A 76 31.70 -1.00 -9.83
C ALA A 76 30.49 -0.12 -10.15
N SER A 77 30.65 0.92 -10.98
CA SER A 77 29.60 1.81 -11.44
C SER A 77 28.63 1.09 -12.38
N GLU A 78 29.15 0.30 -13.31
CA GLU A 78 28.33 -0.51 -14.21
C GLU A 78 27.43 -1.47 -13.41
N ARG A 79 28.00 -2.18 -12.42
CA ARG A 79 27.19 -3.05 -11.52
C ARG A 79 26.16 -2.29 -10.70
N ALA A 80 26.46 -1.06 -10.27
CA ALA A 80 25.47 -0.23 -9.56
C ALA A 80 24.31 0.17 -10.50
N ALA A 81 24.61 0.53 -11.77
CA ALA A 81 23.61 0.83 -12.79
C ALA A 81 22.73 -0.39 -13.12
N GLU A 82 23.34 -1.58 -13.27
CA GLU A 82 22.62 -2.83 -13.51
C GLU A 82 21.63 -3.15 -12.37
N GLU A 83 22.02 -2.92 -11.11
CA GLU A 83 21.12 -3.16 -9.96
C GLU A 83 19.95 -2.19 -9.90
N LEU A 84 20.17 -0.93 -10.25
CA LEU A 84 19.08 0.04 -10.37
C LEU A 84 18.10 -0.35 -11.47
N HIS A 85 18.63 -0.76 -12.62
CA HIS A 85 17.82 -1.23 -13.73
C HIS A 85 17.04 -2.51 -13.37
N ASP A 86 17.71 -3.49 -12.72
CA ASP A 86 17.05 -4.73 -12.26
C ASP A 86 15.92 -4.42 -11.25
N ALA A 87 16.15 -3.52 -10.31
CA ALA A 87 15.14 -3.15 -9.33
C ALA A 87 13.90 -2.55 -10.00
N ARG A 88 14.07 -1.61 -10.93
CA ARG A 88 12.96 -1.02 -11.68
C ARG A 88 12.21 -2.08 -12.47
N ARG A 89 12.92 -2.92 -13.22
CA ARG A 89 12.35 -3.98 -14.04
C ARG A 89 11.56 -4.98 -13.19
N ARG A 90 12.10 -5.44 -12.08
CA ARG A 90 11.45 -6.44 -11.22
C ARG A 90 10.23 -5.88 -10.48
N VAL A 91 10.33 -4.64 -9.99
CA VAL A 91 9.18 -3.96 -9.37
C VAL A 91 8.08 -3.74 -10.40
N ALA A 92 8.40 -3.29 -11.62
CA ALA A 92 7.42 -3.15 -12.69
C ALA A 92 6.70 -4.48 -13.00
N LEU A 93 7.45 -5.57 -13.15
CA LEU A 93 6.90 -6.90 -13.46
C LEU A 93 5.91 -7.41 -12.41
N ILE A 94 6.23 -7.28 -11.10
CA ILE A 94 5.32 -7.74 -10.04
C ILE A 94 4.07 -6.85 -9.89
N LEU A 95 4.09 -5.64 -10.46
CA LEU A 95 2.97 -4.70 -10.48
C LEU A 95 2.16 -4.74 -11.78
N GLY A 96 2.54 -5.59 -12.75
CA GLY A 96 1.88 -5.66 -14.06
C GLY A 96 2.09 -4.42 -14.94
N LEU A 97 3.28 -3.79 -14.85
CA LEU A 97 3.61 -2.52 -15.51
C LEU A 97 4.83 -2.65 -16.43
N GLY A 98 4.98 -1.69 -17.34
CA GLY A 98 6.21 -1.45 -18.06
C GLY A 98 7.28 -0.79 -17.17
N ILE A 99 8.56 -1.03 -17.49
CA ILE A 99 9.69 -0.48 -16.70
C ILE A 99 9.69 1.05 -16.65
N ASP A 100 9.20 1.70 -17.71
CA ASP A 100 9.15 3.17 -17.81
C ASP A 100 7.91 3.78 -17.13
N GLU A 101 7.02 2.94 -16.60
CA GLU A 101 5.87 3.36 -15.81
C GLU A 101 6.17 3.37 -14.30
N VAL A 102 7.40 3.02 -13.87
CA VAL A 102 7.79 2.99 -12.45
C VAL A 102 8.87 4.01 -12.16
N ALA A 103 8.54 4.96 -11.28
CA ALA A 103 9.44 5.94 -10.71
C ALA A 103 9.60 5.72 -9.19
N PHE A 104 10.72 6.18 -8.66
CA PHE A 104 11.03 6.14 -7.24
C PHE A 104 11.25 7.53 -6.68
N GLY A 105 10.88 7.75 -5.42
CA GLY A 105 11.18 8.96 -4.68
C GLY A 105 11.40 8.62 -3.20
N PRO A 106 11.92 9.57 -2.40
CA PRO A 106 12.31 9.31 -1.02
C PRO A 106 11.17 8.78 -0.14
N SER A 107 9.92 9.16 -0.43
CA SER A 107 8.72 8.68 0.25
C SER A 107 7.49 8.86 -0.62
N THR A 108 6.38 8.19 -0.28
CA THR A 108 5.09 8.42 -0.94
C THR A 108 4.61 9.85 -0.80
N ALA A 109 4.84 10.49 0.36
CA ALA A 109 4.50 11.89 0.59
C ALA A 109 5.22 12.82 -0.41
N GLN A 110 6.52 12.64 -0.62
CA GLN A 110 7.28 13.43 -1.59
C GLN A 110 6.86 13.12 -3.03
N ASN A 111 6.58 11.87 -3.37
CA ASN A 111 6.02 11.52 -4.67
C ASN A 111 4.67 12.22 -4.93
N ALA A 112 3.80 12.28 -3.90
CA ALA A 112 2.53 12.99 -3.99
C ALA A 112 2.73 14.51 -4.20
N TYR A 113 3.72 15.12 -3.52
CA TYR A 113 4.08 16.52 -3.74
C TYR A 113 4.59 16.78 -5.15
N VAL A 114 5.49 15.95 -5.66
CA VAL A 114 6.03 16.07 -7.03
C VAL A 114 4.91 15.93 -8.06
N LEU A 115 4.04 14.93 -7.88
CA LEU A 115 2.90 14.72 -8.77
C LEU A 115 1.92 15.89 -8.70
N ALA A 116 1.62 16.40 -7.50
CA ALA A 116 0.73 17.55 -7.34
C ALA A 116 1.29 18.82 -8.01
N GLN A 117 2.61 19.04 -7.98
CA GLN A 117 3.24 20.15 -8.71
C GLN A 117 3.08 19.98 -10.21
N ALA A 118 3.34 18.80 -10.76
CA ALA A 118 3.14 18.52 -12.17
C ALA A 118 1.66 18.71 -12.59
N VAL A 119 0.73 18.30 -11.73
CA VAL A 119 -0.72 18.50 -11.94
C VAL A 119 -1.09 19.99 -11.90
N ARG A 120 -0.53 20.77 -10.95
CA ARG A 120 -0.73 22.23 -10.88
C ARG A 120 -0.35 22.91 -12.18
N ASP A 121 0.80 22.55 -12.73
CA ASP A 121 1.35 23.20 -13.93
C ASP A 121 0.61 22.73 -15.20
N TRP A 122 -0.16 21.65 -15.14
CA TRP A 122 -0.99 21.14 -16.21
C TRP A 122 -2.42 21.70 -16.20
N LEU A 123 -3.00 21.91 -14.99
CA LEU A 123 -4.37 22.39 -14.84
C LEU A 123 -4.50 23.89 -15.09
N ARG A 124 -5.71 24.31 -15.43
CA ARG A 124 -6.07 25.72 -15.64
C ARG A 124 -6.99 26.21 -14.51
N PRO A 125 -6.94 27.50 -14.16
CA PRO A 125 -7.89 28.10 -13.25
C PRO A 125 -9.34 27.82 -13.66
N GLY A 126 -10.19 27.41 -12.73
CA GLY A 126 -11.59 27.03 -12.96
C GLY A 126 -11.79 25.55 -13.32
N GLU A 127 -10.73 24.77 -13.56
CA GLU A 127 -10.82 23.32 -13.55
C GLU A 127 -10.84 22.79 -12.12
N ALA A 128 -11.36 21.57 -11.94
CA ALA A 128 -11.56 20.97 -10.62
C ALA A 128 -10.77 19.66 -10.44
N ILE A 129 -10.44 19.37 -9.21
CA ILE A 129 -10.01 18.04 -8.78
C ILE A 129 -10.90 17.54 -7.65
N VAL A 130 -11.04 16.21 -7.55
CA VAL A 130 -11.71 15.56 -6.43
C VAL A 130 -10.68 14.93 -5.50
N VAL A 131 -10.83 15.16 -4.21
CA VAL A 131 -10.10 14.52 -3.11
C VAL A 131 -11.11 13.92 -2.14
N THR A 132 -10.70 13.08 -1.18
CA THR A 132 -11.66 12.38 -0.33
C THR A 132 -11.50 12.71 1.17
N GLU A 133 -12.58 12.56 1.93
CA GLU A 133 -12.49 12.58 3.39
C GLU A 133 -11.74 11.35 3.95
N GLN A 134 -11.55 10.28 3.17
CA GLN A 134 -10.75 9.11 3.56
C GLN A 134 -9.23 9.30 3.43
N ASP A 135 -8.77 10.38 2.80
CA ASP A 135 -7.36 10.56 2.48
C ASP A 135 -6.47 10.57 3.72
N HIS A 136 -5.30 9.95 3.56
CA HIS A 136 -4.15 10.22 4.41
C HIS A 136 -3.56 11.59 4.05
N GLU A 137 -3.23 12.43 5.06
CA GLU A 137 -2.77 13.82 4.81
C GLU A 137 -1.51 13.88 3.93
N ALA A 138 -0.61 12.89 4.04
CA ALA A 138 0.60 12.86 3.22
C ALA A 138 0.34 12.80 1.70
N VAL A 139 -0.81 12.26 1.28
CA VAL A 139 -1.20 12.18 -0.14
C VAL A 139 -2.27 13.22 -0.48
N GLY A 140 -3.27 13.41 0.37
CA GLY A 140 -4.36 14.34 0.10
C GLY A 140 -3.98 15.82 0.21
N ALA A 141 -3.14 16.20 1.19
CA ALA A 141 -2.79 17.60 1.42
C ALA A 141 -2.05 18.27 0.24
N PRO A 142 -1.10 17.62 -0.48
CA PRO A 142 -0.49 18.21 -1.67
C PRO A 142 -1.51 18.62 -2.73
N PHE A 143 -2.50 17.77 -3.00
CA PHE A 143 -3.55 18.07 -3.98
C PHE A 143 -4.50 19.18 -3.49
N ARG A 144 -4.87 19.21 -2.21
CA ARG A 144 -5.71 20.28 -1.64
C ARG A 144 -5.05 21.66 -1.73
N ARG A 145 -3.70 21.73 -1.69
CA ARG A 145 -2.97 23.00 -1.87
C ARG A 145 -3.13 23.61 -3.26
N LEU A 146 -3.58 22.86 -4.25
CA LEU A 146 -3.84 23.39 -5.59
C LEU A 146 -4.94 24.45 -5.61
N ALA A 147 -5.76 24.55 -4.55
CA ALA A 147 -6.67 25.69 -4.34
C ALA A 147 -5.95 27.04 -4.39
N GLN A 148 -4.70 27.10 -3.94
CA GLN A 148 -3.88 28.33 -3.97
C GLN A 148 -3.52 28.78 -5.41
N ALA A 149 -3.62 27.87 -6.38
CA ALA A 149 -3.43 28.14 -7.81
C ALA A 149 -4.77 28.37 -8.55
N GLY A 150 -5.87 28.54 -7.85
CA GLY A 150 -7.20 28.78 -8.44
C GLY A 150 -7.89 27.50 -8.96
N ILE A 151 -7.41 26.32 -8.57
CA ILE A 151 -8.04 25.05 -8.90
C ILE A 151 -9.16 24.75 -7.90
N GLU A 152 -10.34 24.40 -8.39
CA GLU A 152 -11.47 24.01 -7.53
C GLU A 152 -11.20 22.66 -6.87
N ILE A 153 -11.29 22.60 -5.54
CA ILE A 153 -11.14 21.37 -4.76
C ILE A 153 -12.51 20.88 -4.33
N ARG A 154 -12.91 19.71 -4.81
CA ARG A 154 -14.16 19.04 -4.43
C ARG A 154 -13.87 17.91 -3.47
N GLU A 155 -14.53 17.92 -2.31
CA GLU A 155 -14.42 16.83 -1.33
C GLU A 155 -15.46 15.74 -1.66
N TRP A 156 -14.98 14.51 -1.82
CA TRP A 156 -15.83 13.32 -1.90
C TRP A 156 -16.06 12.81 -0.47
N PRO A 157 -17.29 13.01 0.07
CA PRO A 157 -17.56 12.73 1.47
C PRO A 157 -17.64 11.24 1.76
N MET A 158 -17.26 10.88 2.99
CA MET A 158 -17.51 9.57 3.58
C MET A 158 -18.93 9.50 4.15
N ASP A 159 -19.54 8.32 4.10
CA ASP A 159 -20.69 8.02 4.94
C ASP A 159 -20.28 7.95 6.42
N ARG A 160 -20.93 8.72 7.27
CA ARG A 160 -20.57 8.90 8.68
C ARG A 160 -20.75 7.64 9.54
N ALA A 161 -21.59 6.72 9.12
CA ALA A 161 -21.86 5.48 9.86
C ALA A 161 -20.88 4.36 9.47
N SER A 162 -20.66 4.20 8.17
CA SER A 162 -19.90 3.08 7.62
C SER A 162 -18.43 3.43 7.29
N GLY A 163 -18.12 4.71 7.07
CA GLY A 163 -16.83 5.15 6.55
C GLY A 163 -16.69 5.01 5.02
N HIS A 164 -17.73 4.63 4.33
CA HIS A 164 -17.79 4.32 2.91
C HIS A 164 -17.71 5.56 2.01
N LEU A 165 -17.00 5.44 0.88
CA LEU A 165 -17.06 6.40 -0.22
C LEU A 165 -18.17 5.99 -1.21
N SER A 166 -19.25 6.78 -1.28
CA SER A 166 -20.38 6.49 -2.14
C SER A 166 -20.06 6.74 -3.62
N GLN A 167 -20.26 5.71 -4.46
CA GLN A 167 -20.12 5.80 -5.90
C GLN A 167 -21.04 6.87 -6.52
N ALA A 168 -22.28 6.98 -6.04
CA ALA A 168 -23.24 7.97 -6.51
C ALA A 168 -22.81 9.41 -6.14
N ALA A 169 -22.11 9.61 -5.01
CA ALA A 169 -21.55 10.90 -4.66
C ALA A 169 -20.41 11.28 -5.63
N LEU A 170 -19.53 10.34 -6.01
CA LEU A 170 -18.50 10.58 -7.01
C LEU A 170 -19.13 10.98 -8.36
N GLU A 171 -20.13 10.25 -8.82
CA GLU A 171 -20.80 10.53 -10.11
C GLU A 171 -21.34 11.96 -10.13
N ARG A 172 -22.01 12.43 -9.07
CA ARG A 172 -22.47 13.83 -8.95
C ARG A 172 -21.33 14.86 -9.00
N LEU A 173 -20.20 14.56 -8.36
CA LEU A 173 -19.04 15.46 -8.38
C LEU A 173 -18.43 15.63 -9.78
N LEU A 174 -18.67 14.68 -10.67
CA LEU A 174 -18.14 14.63 -12.04
C LEU A 174 -19.09 15.19 -13.11
N GLU A 175 -20.37 15.48 -12.78
CA GLU A 175 -21.44 15.77 -13.75
C GLU A 175 -21.17 16.99 -14.64
N ASP A 176 -20.54 18.05 -14.10
CA ASP A 176 -20.33 19.31 -14.85
C ASP A 176 -19.13 19.29 -15.80
N GLY A 177 -18.38 18.18 -15.85
CA GLY A 177 -17.24 17.99 -16.73
C GLY A 177 -16.02 18.87 -16.46
N LYS A 178 -15.95 19.59 -15.32
CA LYS A 178 -14.80 20.41 -14.92
C LYS A 178 -13.69 19.61 -14.25
N VAL A 179 -14.01 18.45 -13.68
CA VAL A 179 -13.04 17.61 -12.95
C VAL A 179 -12.05 17.01 -13.95
N ARG A 180 -10.76 17.22 -13.66
CA ARG A 180 -9.64 16.67 -14.44
C ARG A 180 -8.91 15.54 -13.72
N LEU A 181 -9.03 15.48 -12.41
CA LEU A 181 -8.33 14.48 -11.61
C LEU A 181 -9.16 14.09 -10.37
N VAL A 182 -9.13 12.80 -10.04
CA VAL A 182 -9.69 12.25 -8.80
C VAL A 182 -8.58 11.54 -8.04
N SER A 183 -8.28 12.00 -6.82
CA SER A 183 -7.35 11.33 -5.88
C SER A 183 -8.15 10.62 -4.80
N PHE A 184 -7.85 9.33 -4.55
CA PHE A 184 -8.55 8.54 -3.56
C PHE A 184 -7.69 7.36 -3.06
N PRO A 185 -7.92 6.83 -1.84
CA PRO A 185 -7.19 5.68 -1.32
C PRO A 185 -7.75 4.36 -1.91
N HIS A 186 -6.85 3.40 -2.20
CA HIS A 186 -7.24 2.01 -2.47
C HIS A 186 -7.83 1.36 -1.21
N VAL A 187 -7.15 1.61 -0.08
CA VAL A 187 -7.58 1.18 1.25
C VAL A 187 -7.46 2.37 2.20
N SER A 188 -8.50 2.59 3.00
CA SER A 188 -8.41 3.58 4.08
C SER A 188 -7.41 3.13 5.16
N GLY A 189 -6.38 3.94 5.40
CA GLY A 189 -5.36 3.68 6.42
C GLY A 189 -5.86 3.76 7.87
N VAL A 190 -7.11 4.20 8.07
CA VAL A 190 -7.77 4.29 9.38
C VAL A 190 -8.81 3.19 9.52
N VAL A 191 -9.85 3.20 8.67
CA VAL A 191 -10.98 2.28 8.82
C VAL A 191 -10.78 0.92 8.14
N GLY A 192 -9.68 0.75 7.39
CA GLY A 192 -9.34 -0.49 6.72
C GLY A 192 -10.21 -0.84 5.50
N GLU A 193 -11.20 0.00 5.14
CA GLU A 193 -12.10 -0.24 4.02
C GLU A 193 -11.36 -0.36 2.71
N ILE A 194 -11.77 -1.33 1.89
CA ILE A 194 -11.24 -1.58 0.55
C ILE A 194 -12.15 -0.92 -0.48
N ASN A 195 -11.67 0.12 -1.16
CA ASN A 195 -12.37 0.77 -2.25
C ASN A 195 -12.26 -0.02 -3.55
N ASN A 196 -13.33 -0.05 -4.35
CA ASN A 196 -13.32 -0.73 -5.65
C ASN A 196 -12.62 0.14 -6.71
N VAL A 197 -11.26 0.12 -6.69
CA VAL A 197 -10.42 0.94 -7.57
C VAL A 197 -10.80 0.79 -9.03
N LYS A 198 -11.00 -0.45 -9.52
CA LYS A 198 -11.35 -0.69 -10.93
C LYS A 198 -12.63 0.01 -11.35
N ARG A 199 -13.67 -0.04 -10.49
CA ARG A 199 -14.95 0.64 -10.75
C ARG A 199 -14.80 2.15 -10.70
N ILE A 200 -14.11 2.67 -9.70
CA ILE A 200 -13.85 4.10 -9.53
C ILE A 200 -13.08 4.65 -10.72
N CYS A 201 -11.95 4.04 -11.10
CA CYS A 201 -11.13 4.44 -12.25
C CYS A 201 -11.93 4.40 -13.56
N ALA A 202 -12.80 3.40 -13.75
CA ALA A 202 -13.66 3.33 -14.91
C ALA A 202 -14.67 4.50 -14.96
N THR A 203 -15.23 4.91 -13.82
CA THR A 203 -16.14 6.07 -13.73
C THR A 203 -15.40 7.37 -14.01
N VAL A 204 -14.23 7.57 -13.38
CA VAL A 204 -13.36 8.74 -13.58
C VAL A 204 -12.97 8.90 -15.06
N ARG A 205 -12.56 7.81 -15.69
CA ARG A 205 -12.20 7.79 -17.11
C ARG A 205 -13.38 8.13 -18.04
N ARG A 206 -14.60 7.64 -17.74
CA ARG A 206 -15.81 8.01 -18.53
C ARG A 206 -16.12 9.49 -18.44
N ALA A 207 -15.79 10.15 -17.34
CA ALA A 207 -15.92 11.59 -17.16
C ALA A 207 -14.79 12.40 -17.80
N GLY A 208 -13.81 11.75 -18.47
CA GLY A 208 -12.66 12.41 -19.11
C GLY A 208 -11.58 12.87 -18.13
N ALA A 209 -11.60 12.39 -16.89
CA ALA A 209 -10.64 12.72 -15.84
C ALA A 209 -9.60 11.60 -15.64
N PHE A 210 -8.49 11.91 -14.96
CA PHE A 210 -7.46 10.96 -14.54
C PHE A 210 -7.60 10.59 -13.07
N SER A 211 -7.11 9.40 -12.72
CA SER A 211 -7.17 8.83 -11.38
C SER A 211 -5.78 8.75 -10.74
N VAL A 212 -5.67 9.22 -9.48
CA VAL A 212 -4.51 9.03 -8.62
C VAL A 212 -4.93 8.19 -7.43
N VAL A 213 -4.30 7.05 -7.24
CA VAL A 213 -4.67 6.08 -6.20
C VAL A 213 -3.58 6.03 -5.14
N ASP A 214 -3.97 6.29 -3.88
CA ASP A 214 -3.12 6.01 -2.72
C ASP A 214 -3.21 4.53 -2.37
N GLY A 215 -2.15 3.80 -2.69
CA GLY A 215 -2.02 2.36 -2.43
C GLY A 215 -1.26 2.01 -1.16
N VAL A 216 -0.87 3.00 -0.35
CA VAL A 216 0.01 2.80 0.82
C VAL A 216 -0.56 1.77 1.79
N ALA A 217 -1.84 1.87 2.14
CA ALA A 217 -2.47 0.94 3.06
C ALA A 217 -2.91 -0.39 2.41
N ALA A 218 -2.87 -0.48 1.06
CA ALA A 218 -3.18 -1.71 0.34
C ALA A 218 -1.96 -2.61 0.11
N ALA A 219 -0.80 -2.01 -0.16
CA ALA A 219 0.42 -2.71 -0.59
C ALA A 219 0.91 -3.81 0.37
N PRO A 220 0.87 -3.66 1.71
CA PRO A 220 1.32 -4.71 2.62
C PRO A 220 0.43 -5.97 2.61
N HIS A 221 -0.79 -5.87 2.14
CA HIS A 221 -1.75 -6.98 2.05
C HIS A 221 -1.68 -7.73 0.70
N GLY A 222 -0.59 -7.53 -0.03
CA GLY A 222 -0.30 -8.08 -1.35
C GLY A 222 -0.40 -7.03 -2.45
N LEU A 223 0.71 -6.89 -3.18
CA LEU A 223 0.82 -5.92 -4.26
C LEU A 223 -0.22 -6.20 -5.36
N PRO A 224 -1.01 -5.19 -5.76
CA PRO A 224 -2.01 -5.37 -6.81
C PRO A 224 -1.36 -5.40 -8.21
N ASP A 225 -2.05 -6.00 -9.17
CA ASP A 225 -1.81 -5.75 -10.58
C ASP A 225 -2.34 -4.35 -10.94
N ILE A 226 -1.47 -3.35 -10.89
CA ILE A 226 -1.85 -1.94 -11.13
C ILE A 226 -2.33 -1.76 -12.57
N GLY A 227 -1.72 -2.49 -13.52
CA GLY A 227 -2.15 -2.51 -14.91
C GLY A 227 -3.62 -2.89 -15.06
N ALA A 228 -4.07 -3.91 -14.33
CA ALA A 228 -5.45 -4.39 -14.36
C ALA A 228 -6.44 -3.52 -13.57
N LEU A 229 -5.97 -2.71 -12.62
CA LEU A 229 -6.83 -1.78 -11.87
C LEU A 229 -7.32 -0.62 -12.74
N GLY A 230 -6.53 -0.23 -13.74
CA GLY A 230 -6.85 0.88 -14.62
C GLY A 230 -6.60 2.26 -14.00
N ALA A 231 -5.83 2.35 -12.92
CA ALA A 231 -5.36 3.60 -12.33
C ALA A 231 -4.37 4.30 -13.27
N ASP A 232 -4.44 5.64 -13.35
CA ASP A 232 -3.50 6.43 -14.15
C ASP A 232 -2.22 6.74 -13.36
N ALA A 233 -2.34 6.93 -12.05
CA ALA A 233 -1.24 6.94 -11.11
C ALA A 233 -1.56 6.08 -9.89
N TYR A 234 -0.55 5.37 -9.34
CA TYR A 234 -0.67 4.58 -8.13
C TYR A 234 0.58 4.77 -7.27
N LEU A 235 0.37 5.24 -6.03
CA LEU A 235 1.44 5.60 -5.10
C LEU A 235 1.47 4.62 -3.94
N PHE A 236 2.64 4.10 -3.56
CA PHE A 236 2.75 3.33 -2.32
C PHE A 236 4.14 3.46 -1.67
N SER A 237 4.24 3.01 -0.42
CA SER A 237 5.47 2.96 0.36
C SER A 237 6.02 1.53 0.39
N ALA A 238 7.23 1.34 -0.08
CA ALA A 238 7.89 0.03 0.03
C ALA A 238 8.11 -0.37 1.50
N ALA A 239 8.38 0.59 2.41
CA ALA A 239 8.57 0.33 3.84
C ALA A 239 7.34 -0.29 4.53
N LYS A 240 6.13 -0.02 4.02
CA LYS A 240 4.92 -0.67 4.53
C LYS A 240 4.66 -2.05 3.91
N ALA A 241 5.35 -2.38 2.81
CA ALA A 241 5.21 -3.63 2.07
C ALA A 241 6.49 -4.48 2.15
N PHE A 242 7.10 -4.59 3.33
CA PHE A 242 8.29 -5.40 3.64
C PHE A 242 9.59 -4.90 3.01
N GLY A 243 9.58 -3.74 2.37
CA GLY A 243 10.65 -3.12 1.61
C GLY A 243 11.49 -2.12 2.39
N PRO A 244 12.38 -1.41 1.69
CA PRO A 244 13.16 -0.32 2.25
C PRO A 244 12.31 0.96 2.36
N HIS A 245 12.84 1.99 3.06
CA HIS A 245 12.16 3.29 3.15
C HIS A 245 12.24 4.04 1.81
N GLN A 246 11.35 3.68 0.89
CA GLN A 246 11.30 4.20 -0.48
C GLN A 246 9.86 4.37 -0.95
N GLY A 247 9.55 5.51 -1.54
CA GLY A 247 8.29 5.73 -2.24
C GLY A 247 8.33 5.15 -3.65
N VAL A 248 7.29 4.42 -4.04
CA VAL A 248 7.11 3.92 -5.40
C VAL A 248 5.92 4.63 -6.03
N MET A 249 6.10 5.13 -7.23
CA MET A 249 5.08 5.80 -8.02
C MET A 249 4.95 5.11 -9.38
N ALA A 250 3.82 4.47 -9.59
CA ALA A 250 3.43 3.93 -10.88
C ALA A 250 2.65 5.02 -11.65
N LEU A 251 3.09 5.33 -12.87
CA LEU A 251 2.47 6.34 -13.73
C LEU A 251 2.27 5.75 -15.12
N ARG A 252 1.01 5.63 -15.55
CA ARG A 252 0.69 5.19 -16.90
C ARG A 252 1.19 6.24 -17.90
N GLN A 253 1.85 5.80 -18.95
CA GLN A 253 2.48 6.70 -19.92
C GLN A 253 1.52 7.73 -20.52
N VAL A 254 0.25 7.36 -20.75
CA VAL A 254 -0.77 8.28 -21.26
C VAL A 254 -0.97 9.48 -20.32
N PHE A 255 -0.94 9.28 -19.01
CA PHE A 255 -1.04 10.35 -18.02
C PHE A 255 0.30 11.06 -17.85
N ALA A 256 1.41 10.33 -17.70
CA ALA A 256 2.74 10.88 -17.52
C ALA A 256 3.13 11.90 -18.63
N ARG A 257 2.80 11.60 -19.87
CA ARG A 257 3.08 12.49 -21.03
C ARG A 257 2.21 13.75 -21.07
N ARG A 258 1.09 13.79 -20.34
CA ARG A 258 0.26 15.00 -20.21
C ARG A 258 0.84 15.99 -19.22
N LEU A 259 1.61 15.51 -18.27
CA LEU A 259 2.14 16.32 -17.18
C LEU A 259 3.51 16.91 -17.55
N PRO A 260 3.78 18.18 -17.19
CA PRO A 260 5.12 18.76 -17.31
C PRO A 260 6.14 17.97 -16.47
N THR A 261 7.36 17.87 -16.98
CA THR A 261 8.45 17.24 -16.25
C THR A 261 8.79 18.01 -14.96
N GLN A 262 9.14 17.29 -13.92
CA GLN A 262 9.64 17.83 -12.66
C GLN A 262 11.13 17.50 -12.46
N ALA A 263 11.75 16.86 -13.44
CA ALA A 263 13.17 16.54 -13.41
C ALA A 263 14.04 17.79 -13.54
N ALA A 264 15.21 17.77 -12.89
CA ALA A 264 16.23 18.78 -13.11
C ALA A 264 16.71 18.79 -14.59
N ASN A 265 17.26 19.91 -15.02
CA ASN A 265 17.70 20.11 -16.41
C ASN A 265 18.57 18.95 -16.90
N GLY A 266 18.25 18.41 -18.09
CA GLY A 266 18.96 17.31 -18.75
C GLY A 266 18.51 15.89 -18.36
N ALA A 267 17.70 15.72 -17.30
CA ALA A 267 17.19 14.40 -16.90
C ALA A 267 15.87 14.01 -17.59
N SER A 268 15.30 14.91 -18.38
CA SER A 268 13.96 14.75 -18.99
C SER A 268 13.89 13.76 -20.16
N GLU A 269 15.01 13.26 -20.67
CA GLU A 269 15.04 12.31 -21.78
C GLU A 269 14.63 10.89 -21.38
N LYS A 270 14.76 10.55 -20.09
CA LYS A 270 14.35 9.23 -19.58
C LYS A 270 12.96 9.34 -18.95
N ASP A 271 11.95 8.71 -19.54
CA ASP A 271 10.55 8.81 -19.12
C ASP A 271 10.35 8.57 -17.59
N TRP A 272 11.03 7.64 -17.00
CA TRP A 272 10.93 7.34 -15.58
C TRP A 272 11.54 8.40 -14.64
N MET A 273 12.44 9.27 -15.15
CA MET A 273 13.05 10.37 -14.39
C MET A 273 12.22 11.65 -14.44
N ARG A 274 11.20 11.73 -15.27
CA ARG A 274 10.37 12.95 -15.45
C ARG A 274 9.80 13.49 -14.14
N PHE A 275 9.55 12.62 -13.18
CA PHE A 275 9.00 12.97 -11.87
C PHE A 275 10.01 12.75 -10.73
N THR A 276 11.30 12.79 -11.05
CA THR A 276 12.39 12.70 -10.09
C THR A 276 13.18 13.99 -10.14
N PRO A 277 12.94 14.94 -9.21
CA PRO A 277 13.64 16.24 -9.23
C PRO A 277 15.15 16.10 -9.12
N ALA A 278 15.65 15.33 -8.17
CA ALA A 278 17.06 15.00 -7.96
C ALA A 278 17.24 13.99 -6.80
N GLY A 279 18.47 13.53 -6.57
CA GLY A 279 18.88 12.91 -5.32
C GLY A 279 18.31 11.51 -5.07
N LEU A 280 18.32 10.64 -6.09
CA LEU A 280 17.95 9.24 -5.92
C LEU A 280 18.84 8.53 -4.90
N ASP A 281 18.23 7.83 -3.94
CA ASP A 281 18.94 6.87 -3.08
C ASP A 281 19.06 5.53 -3.81
N HIS A 282 20.23 5.31 -4.42
CA HIS A 282 20.50 4.12 -5.22
C HIS A 282 20.44 2.84 -4.38
N ALA A 283 20.81 2.89 -3.10
CA ALA A 283 20.77 1.73 -2.21
C ALA A 283 19.32 1.31 -1.90
N GLN A 284 18.48 2.28 -1.56
CA GLN A 284 17.07 2.03 -1.29
C GLN A 284 16.33 1.52 -2.53
N ILE A 285 16.60 2.13 -3.70
CA ILE A 285 15.98 1.69 -4.96
C ILE A 285 16.41 0.27 -5.32
N SER A 286 17.72 -0.03 -5.26
CA SER A 286 18.24 -1.38 -5.53
C SER A 286 17.63 -2.42 -4.59
N ALA A 287 17.40 -2.05 -3.34
CA ALA A 287 16.80 -2.91 -2.34
C ALA A 287 15.31 -3.19 -2.59
N CYS A 288 14.59 -2.35 -3.34
CA CYS A 288 13.20 -2.63 -3.72
C CYS A 288 13.03 -3.93 -4.53
N ALA A 289 14.07 -4.39 -5.26
CA ALA A 289 14.05 -5.69 -5.90
C ALA A 289 13.90 -6.85 -4.90
N GLY A 290 14.25 -6.64 -3.63
CA GLY A 290 14.04 -7.61 -2.55
C GLY A 290 12.57 -7.96 -2.31
N LEU A 291 11.64 -7.09 -2.70
CA LEU A 291 10.19 -7.40 -2.69
C LEU A 291 9.86 -8.51 -3.68
N ALA A 292 10.42 -8.44 -4.89
CA ALA A 292 10.23 -9.49 -5.90
C ALA A 292 10.94 -10.79 -5.48
N ASP A 293 12.14 -10.71 -4.87
CA ASP A 293 12.83 -11.88 -4.32
C ASP A 293 11.96 -12.58 -3.25
N TYR A 294 11.34 -11.81 -2.36
CA TYR A 294 10.46 -12.34 -1.33
C TYR A 294 9.23 -13.05 -1.93
N ILE A 295 8.55 -12.40 -2.87
CA ILE A 295 7.39 -12.96 -3.56
C ILE A 295 7.77 -14.27 -4.29
N ASP A 296 8.87 -14.26 -5.03
CA ASP A 296 9.38 -15.42 -5.75
C ASP A 296 9.71 -16.58 -4.79
N THR A 297 10.35 -16.26 -3.66
CA THR A 297 10.68 -17.25 -2.63
C THR A 297 9.43 -17.87 -2.01
N LEU A 298 8.44 -17.08 -1.65
CA LEU A 298 7.16 -17.60 -1.14
C LEU A 298 6.47 -18.47 -2.19
N TYR A 299 6.44 -18.01 -3.44
CA TYR A 299 5.81 -18.75 -4.51
C TYR A 299 6.48 -20.12 -4.73
N HIS A 300 7.79 -20.15 -4.91
CA HIS A 300 8.52 -21.40 -5.19
C HIS A 300 8.51 -22.38 -4.02
N HIS A 301 8.33 -21.92 -2.79
CA HIS A 301 8.15 -22.81 -1.64
C HIS A 301 6.77 -23.48 -1.64
N HIS A 302 5.72 -22.76 -2.02
CA HIS A 302 4.34 -23.21 -1.83
C HIS A 302 3.64 -23.67 -3.13
N ASP A 303 4.13 -23.26 -4.31
CA ASP A 303 3.56 -23.59 -5.62
C ASP A 303 4.69 -23.76 -6.65
N LYS A 304 4.55 -24.77 -7.52
CA LYS A 304 5.52 -25.09 -8.57
C LYS A 304 4.92 -24.97 -9.98
N SER A 305 3.81 -24.26 -10.15
CA SER A 305 3.03 -24.25 -11.40
C SER A 305 3.63 -23.41 -12.55
N GLY A 306 4.82 -22.82 -12.38
CA GLY A 306 5.56 -22.19 -13.49
C GLY A 306 4.98 -20.85 -13.98
N ARG A 307 4.35 -20.04 -13.12
CA ARG A 307 3.81 -18.70 -13.47
C ARG A 307 4.92 -17.70 -13.77
N ASP A 308 4.63 -16.70 -14.57
CA ASP A 308 5.46 -15.50 -14.74
C ASP A 308 5.49 -14.62 -13.46
N ALA A 309 6.29 -13.57 -13.45
CA ALA A 309 6.48 -12.73 -12.27
C ALA A 309 5.17 -12.08 -11.77
N ALA A 310 4.35 -11.56 -12.68
CA ALA A 310 3.06 -10.97 -12.35
C ALA A 310 2.09 -12.02 -11.78
N GLY A 311 2.01 -13.19 -12.41
CA GLY A 311 1.18 -14.31 -11.96
C GLY A 311 1.62 -14.85 -10.59
N ARG A 312 2.93 -14.88 -10.31
CA ARG A 312 3.45 -15.24 -8.98
C ARG A 312 3.05 -14.21 -7.93
N ALA A 313 3.22 -12.93 -8.24
CA ALA A 313 2.84 -11.84 -7.34
C ALA A 313 1.35 -11.88 -7.00
N GLN A 314 0.47 -12.08 -7.98
CA GLN A 314 -0.96 -12.20 -7.75
C GLN A 314 -1.35 -13.44 -6.94
N ALA A 315 -0.70 -14.60 -7.19
CA ALA A 315 -0.95 -15.82 -6.43
C ALA A 315 -0.58 -15.65 -4.95
N ILE A 316 0.56 -15.04 -4.67
CA ILE A 316 1.03 -14.76 -3.30
C ILE A 316 0.17 -13.67 -2.64
N SER A 317 -0.20 -12.60 -3.35
CA SER A 317 -1.12 -11.57 -2.86
C SER A 317 -2.47 -12.17 -2.44
N LYS A 318 -3.00 -13.10 -3.23
CA LYS A 318 -4.23 -13.83 -2.90
C LYS A 318 -4.06 -14.72 -1.66
N ALA A 319 -2.92 -15.39 -1.53
CA ALA A 319 -2.61 -16.23 -0.37
C ALA A 319 -2.45 -15.41 0.92
N MET A 320 -1.77 -14.24 0.86
CA MET A 320 -1.65 -13.31 1.98
C MET A 320 -3.03 -12.87 2.47
N ARG A 321 -3.88 -12.37 1.57
CA ARG A 321 -5.25 -11.91 1.91
C ARG A 321 -6.11 -13.03 2.48
N ALA A 322 -6.01 -14.24 1.95
CA ALA A 322 -6.77 -15.39 2.45
C ALA A 322 -6.37 -15.74 3.90
N ARG A 323 -5.05 -15.73 4.20
CA ARG A 323 -4.56 -15.92 5.55
C ARG A 323 -5.00 -14.80 6.49
N GLU A 324 -4.85 -13.56 6.08
CA GLU A 324 -5.26 -12.37 6.84
C GLU A 324 -6.76 -12.37 7.14
N ALA A 325 -7.58 -12.79 6.19
CA ALA A 325 -9.03 -12.92 6.41
C ALA A 325 -9.35 -13.94 7.51
N THR A 326 -8.61 -15.04 7.58
CA THR A 326 -8.76 -16.03 8.66
C THR A 326 -8.34 -15.45 10.01
N LEU A 327 -7.22 -14.73 10.06
CA LEU A 327 -6.69 -14.11 11.29
C LEU A 327 -7.60 -13.00 11.83
N MET A 328 -8.31 -12.28 10.93
CA MET A 328 -9.26 -11.24 11.35
C MET A 328 -10.51 -11.76 12.06
N GLY A 329 -10.93 -12.99 11.78
CA GLY A 329 -12.18 -13.56 12.27
C GLY A 329 -12.37 -13.41 13.78
N PRO A 330 -11.50 -14.03 14.61
CA PRO A 330 -11.61 -13.97 16.06
C PRO A 330 -11.58 -12.54 16.63
N LEU A 331 -10.71 -11.68 16.09
CA LEU A 331 -10.63 -10.28 16.53
C LEU A 331 -11.90 -9.49 16.16
N LEU A 332 -12.48 -9.71 14.97
CA LEU A 332 -13.74 -9.08 14.59
C LEU A 332 -14.92 -9.54 15.46
N GLU A 333 -15.01 -10.84 15.76
CA GLU A 333 -16.01 -11.38 16.67
C GLU A 333 -15.91 -10.75 18.06
N TYR A 334 -14.69 -10.66 18.61
CA TYR A 334 -14.44 -10.00 19.88
C TYR A 334 -14.89 -8.53 19.85
N LEU A 335 -14.47 -7.77 18.85
CA LEU A 335 -14.79 -6.34 18.76
C LEU A 335 -16.28 -6.07 18.56
N VAL A 336 -16.96 -6.89 17.76
CA VAL A 336 -18.42 -6.79 17.53
C VAL A 336 -19.19 -7.19 18.81
N GLY A 337 -18.75 -8.21 19.51
CA GLY A 337 -19.34 -8.64 20.80
C GLY A 337 -19.20 -7.58 21.89
N ASN A 338 -18.08 -6.81 21.87
CA ASN A 338 -17.76 -5.79 22.86
C ASN A 338 -18.08 -4.35 22.40
N ARG A 339 -19.02 -4.17 21.46
CA ARG A 339 -19.42 -2.84 20.93
C ARG A 339 -19.90 -1.83 22.00
N HIS A 340 -20.23 -2.27 23.19
CA HIS A 340 -20.58 -1.41 24.31
C HIS A 340 -19.36 -0.81 25.02
N ARG A 341 -18.16 -1.41 24.87
CA ARG A 341 -16.89 -0.94 25.44
C ARG A 341 -16.04 -0.17 24.39
N VAL A 342 -16.13 -0.59 23.12
CA VAL A 342 -15.29 -0.08 22.05
C VAL A 342 -16.05 -0.03 20.72
N ARG A 343 -15.94 1.10 20.02
CA ARG A 343 -16.50 1.26 18.67
C ARG A 343 -15.44 0.94 17.62
N LEU A 344 -15.65 -0.14 16.86
CA LEU A 344 -14.88 -0.41 15.65
C LEU A 344 -15.30 0.57 14.56
N LEU A 345 -14.34 1.31 13.99
CA LEU A 345 -14.58 2.19 12.85
C LEU A 345 -14.43 1.41 11.53
N GLY A 346 -15.35 1.68 10.60
CA GLY A 346 -15.38 1.04 9.29
C GLY A 346 -16.03 -0.35 9.29
N PRO A 347 -15.88 -1.12 8.18
CA PRO A 347 -16.60 -2.36 7.95
C PRO A 347 -16.30 -3.43 9.02
N ALA A 348 -17.32 -4.09 9.55
CA ALA A 348 -17.18 -5.22 10.47
C ALA A 348 -16.97 -6.58 9.77
N GLN A 349 -16.91 -6.61 8.44
CA GLN A 349 -16.82 -7.82 7.63
C GLN A 349 -15.44 -7.97 7.03
N ALA A 350 -14.77 -9.11 7.24
CA ALA A 350 -13.41 -9.37 6.76
C ALA A 350 -13.23 -9.19 5.23
N ARG A 351 -14.26 -9.48 4.44
CA ARG A 351 -14.22 -9.31 2.96
C ARG A 351 -14.22 -7.86 2.50
N ALA A 352 -14.66 -6.92 3.34
CA ALA A 352 -14.80 -5.50 3.00
C ALA A 352 -13.66 -4.64 3.53
N ARG A 353 -12.70 -5.25 4.27
CA ARG A 353 -11.57 -4.55 4.88
C ARG A 353 -10.26 -5.29 4.77
N THR A 354 -9.17 -4.55 4.89
CA THR A 354 -7.87 -5.09 5.27
C THR A 354 -7.79 -5.24 6.80
N PRO A 355 -6.82 -6.00 7.34
CA PRO A 355 -6.66 -6.19 8.77
C PRO A 355 -6.07 -4.95 9.49
N THR A 356 -6.66 -3.79 9.25
CA THR A 356 -6.40 -2.52 9.96
C THR A 356 -7.67 -2.14 10.70
N PHE A 357 -7.60 -1.96 12.02
CA PHE A 357 -8.72 -1.71 12.91
C PHE A 357 -8.49 -0.43 13.69
N ALA A 358 -9.29 0.59 13.45
CA ALA A 358 -9.33 1.79 14.27
C ALA A 358 -10.44 1.64 15.33
N LEU A 359 -10.05 1.76 16.58
CA LEU A 359 -10.90 1.54 17.75
C LEU A 359 -11.09 2.86 18.51
N ASP A 360 -12.33 3.33 18.60
CA ASP A 360 -12.70 4.47 19.44
C ASP A 360 -13.29 3.97 20.77
N THR A 361 -12.58 4.23 21.85
CA THR A 361 -12.98 3.85 23.23
C THR A 361 -13.73 4.97 23.95
N GLY A 362 -13.99 6.09 23.28
CA GLY A 362 -14.53 7.29 23.92
C GLY A 362 -13.53 8.05 24.81
N ARG A 363 -12.31 7.54 24.97
CA ARG A 363 -11.21 8.08 25.79
C ARG A 363 -9.96 8.30 24.92
N PRO A 364 -8.96 9.12 25.36
CA PRO A 364 -7.69 9.24 24.65
C PRO A 364 -7.01 7.87 24.44
N ALA A 365 -6.56 7.62 23.22
CA ALA A 365 -6.04 6.30 22.84
C ALA A 365 -4.63 6.02 23.38
N ALA A 366 -3.80 7.05 23.58
CA ALA A 366 -2.41 6.88 23.97
C ALA A 366 -2.19 6.19 25.35
N PRO A 367 -2.99 6.42 26.40
CA PRO A 367 -2.88 5.67 27.65
C PRO A 367 -3.16 4.18 27.49
N LEU A 368 -4.17 3.81 26.68
CA LEU A 368 -4.48 2.42 26.39
C LEU A 368 -3.35 1.74 25.61
N ALA A 369 -2.76 2.42 24.62
CA ALA A 369 -1.63 1.91 23.86
C ALA A 369 -0.41 1.61 24.78
N ARG A 370 -0.15 2.45 25.81
CA ARG A 370 0.92 2.18 26.79
C ARG A 370 0.65 0.94 27.63
N ARG A 371 -0.59 0.76 28.12
CA ARG A 371 -0.95 -0.46 28.88
C ARG A 371 -0.84 -1.72 28.02
N LEU A 372 -1.24 -1.67 26.74
CA LEU A 372 -1.04 -2.80 25.83
C LEU A 372 0.45 -3.09 25.59
N ALA A 373 1.31 -2.08 25.60
CA ALA A 373 2.76 -2.29 25.53
C ALA A 373 3.30 -3.04 26.77
N GLU A 374 2.72 -2.86 27.97
CA GLU A 374 3.05 -3.65 29.18
C GLU A 374 2.71 -5.14 28.99
N HIS A 375 1.74 -5.47 28.14
CA HIS A 375 1.43 -6.84 27.71
C HIS A 375 2.30 -7.33 26.53
N GLY A 376 3.32 -6.56 26.11
CA GLY A 376 4.19 -6.88 24.96
C GLY A 376 3.50 -6.76 23.62
N ILE A 377 2.55 -5.82 23.47
CA ILE A 377 1.80 -5.61 22.22
C ILE A 377 2.12 -4.23 21.64
N MET A 378 2.67 -4.20 20.44
CA MET A 378 2.90 -2.97 19.69
C MET A 378 1.63 -2.55 18.96
N VAL A 379 1.16 -1.33 19.19
CA VAL A 379 -0.05 -0.77 18.56
C VAL A 379 0.16 0.70 18.21
N GLY A 380 -0.48 1.16 17.14
CA GLY A 380 -0.56 2.59 16.82
C GLY A 380 -1.64 3.30 17.66
N SER A 381 -1.46 4.59 17.92
CA SER A 381 -2.47 5.42 18.59
C SER A 381 -2.43 6.87 18.11
N GLY A 382 -3.55 7.58 18.23
CA GLY A 382 -3.68 8.98 17.87
C GLY A 382 -4.50 9.20 16.59
N GLU A 383 -4.22 10.28 15.87
CA GLU A 383 -4.94 10.63 14.63
C GLU A 383 -4.49 9.87 13.39
N CYS A 384 -3.41 9.11 13.47
CA CYS A 384 -2.83 8.28 12.39
C CYS A 384 -2.54 9.06 11.10
N HIS A 385 -2.17 10.35 11.18
CA HIS A 385 -1.99 11.27 10.04
C HIS A 385 -3.23 11.36 9.12
N ALA A 386 -4.41 11.14 9.68
CA ALA A 386 -5.68 11.14 8.97
C ALA A 386 -6.79 11.76 9.83
N PRO A 387 -6.67 13.07 10.19
CA PRO A 387 -7.66 13.74 11.02
C PRO A 387 -9.02 13.89 10.35
N ARG A 388 -9.07 13.94 9.01
CA ARG A 388 -10.33 14.11 8.25
C ARG A 388 -11.27 12.91 8.42
N PRO A 389 -10.86 11.66 8.14
CA PRO A 389 -11.74 10.52 8.37
C PRO A 389 -12.17 10.38 9.83
N LEU A 390 -11.34 10.75 10.80
CA LEU A 390 -11.74 10.74 12.21
C LEU A 390 -12.86 11.75 12.48
N ARG A 391 -12.71 13.00 12.01
CA ARG A 391 -13.76 14.02 12.15
C ARG A 391 -15.05 13.61 11.45
N ALA A 392 -14.99 13.08 10.24
CA ALA A 392 -16.14 12.60 9.50
C ALA A 392 -16.90 11.49 10.26
N LEU A 393 -16.17 10.64 11.00
CA LEU A 393 -16.72 9.57 11.83
C LEU A 393 -17.08 10.03 13.25
N GLY A 394 -16.97 11.32 13.56
CA GLY A 394 -17.31 11.89 14.87
C GLY A 394 -16.28 11.60 15.97
N VAL A 395 -15.05 11.31 15.61
CA VAL A 395 -13.92 11.14 16.55
C VAL A 395 -13.07 12.40 16.55
N PRO A 396 -12.95 13.12 17.67
CA PRO A 396 -12.01 14.24 17.77
C PRO A 396 -10.57 13.76 17.51
N PRO A 397 -9.82 14.38 16.59
CA PRO A 397 -8.43 13.96 16.30
C PRO A 397 -7.52 13.99 17.52
N GLU A 398 -7.76 14.92 18.45
CA GLU A 398 -7.00 15.08 19.70
C GLU A 398 -7.17 13.87 20.64
N ARG A 399 -8.35 13.24 20.59
CA ARG A 399 -8.62 11.99 21.30
C ARG A 399 -7.96 10.81 20.58
N GLY A 400 -8.00 10.84 19.26
CA GLY A 400 -7.46 9.80 18.40
C GLY A 400 -8.16 8.44 18.55
N VAL A 401 -7.57 7.45 17.94
CA VAL A 401 -8.01 6.05 18.00
C VAL A 401 -6.85 5.14 18.38
N LEU A 402 -7.13 4.00 18.96
CA LEU A 402 -6.20 2.88 18.99
C LEU A 402 -6.25 2.20 17.63
N ARG A 403 -5.08 2.01 16.99
CA ARG A 403 -5.01 1.34 15.68
C ARG A 403 -4.25 0.03 15.80
N LEU A 404 -4.95 -1.07 15.51
CA LEU A 404 -4.36 -2.41 15.36
C LEU A 404 -4.22 -2.72 13.88
N SER A 405 -3.11 -3.34 13.51
CA SER A 405 -2.93 -3.84 12.14
C SER A 405 -2.07 -5.11 12.15
N LEU A 406 -2.55 -6.14 11.50
CA LEU A 406 -1.85 -7.41 11.36
C LEU A 406 -1.53 -7.70 9.90
N LEU A 407 -0.59 -8.60 9.67
CA LEU A 407 -0.17 -9.03 8.34
C LEU A 407 -0.11 -10.56 8.28
N HIS A 408 0.15 -11.10 7.11
CA HIS A 408 0.20 -12.55 6.86
C HIS A 408 1.25 -13.30 7.70
N TYR A 409 2.22 -12.63 8.32
CA TYR A 409 3.20 -13.20 9.26
C TYR A 409 2.75 -13.19 10.73
N THR A 410 1.61 -12.56 11.03
CA THR A 410 1.00 -12.62 12.37
C THR A 410 0.52 -14.04 12.64
N SER A 411 0.71 -14.55 13.88
CA SER A 411 0.21 -15.87 14.28
C SER A 411 -1.18 -15.77 14.90
N GLU A 412 -1.84 -16.91 15.01
CA GLU A 412 -3.07 -17.08 15.76
C GLU A 412 -2.83 -16.75 17.26
N ALA A 413 -1.70 -17.18 17.81
CA ALA A 413 -1.32 -16.86 19.18
C ALA A 413 -1.12 -15.35 19.43
N ASP A 414 -0.60 -14.59 18.45
CA ASP A 414 -0.56 -13.12 18.55
C ASP A 414 -1.96 -12.54 18.64
N VAL A 415 -2.91 -13.06 17.83
CA VAL A 415 -4.31 -12.61 17.82
C VAL A 415 -4.99 -12.91 19.17
N ASP A 416 -4.79 -14.11 19.70
CA ASP A 416 -5.32 -14.49 21.03
C ASP A 416 -4.76 -13.58 22.12
N ARG A 417 -3.46 -13.28 22.07
CA ARG A 417 -2.78 -12.40 23.04
C ARG A 417 -3.33 -10.97 23.00
N VAL A 418 -3.56 -10.38 21.82
CA VAL A 418 -4.13 -9.03 21.73
C VAL A 418 -5.59 -9.01 22.20
N ILE A 419 -6.38 -10.05 21.95
CA ILE A 419 -7.75 -10.16 22.44
C ILE A 419 -7.77 -10.21 23.98
N GLN A 420 -6.92 -11.04 24.59
CA GLN A 420 -6.80 -11.13 26.06
C GLN A 420 -6.38 -9.80 26.67
N ALA A 421 -5.39 -9.11 26.08
CA ALA A 421 -4.95 -7.81 26.57
C ALA A 421 -6.03 -6.72 26.41
N LEU A 422 -6.77 -6.71 25.28
CA LEU A 422 -7.90 -5.81 25.11
C LEU A 422 -9.02 -6.08 26.13
N ASP A 423 -9.29 -7.34 26.44
CA ASP A 423 -10.32 -7.69 27.41
C ASP A 423 -9.97 -7.22 28.82
N ALA A 424 -8.70 -7.29 29.19
CA ALA A 424 -8.20 -6.80 30.47
C ALA A 424 -8.20 -5.26 30.59
N GLU A 425 -7.97 -4.53 29.47
CA GLU A 425 -7.68 -3.10 29.50
C GLU A 425 -8.83 -2.19 29.04
N LEU A 426 -9.83 -2.73 28.33
CA LEU A 426 -11.02 -1.99 27.92
C LEU A 426 -12.05 -1.91 29.04
#